data_5c9f6348aa13279931246fb0b1e11c6d
#
_entry.id   5c9f6348aa13279931246fb0b1e11c6d
#
_cell.length_a   1.000
_cell.length_b   1.000
_cell.length_c   1.000
_cell.angle_alpha   90.00
_cell.angle_beta   90.00
_cell.angle_gamma   90.00
#
_symmetry.space_group_name_H-M   'P 1'
#
loop_
_entity.id
_entity.type
_entity.pdbx_description
1 polymer ?
#
loop_
_entity_poly.entity_id
_entity_poly.type
_entity_poly.pdbx_seq_one_letter_code
_entity_poly.pdbx_strand_id
1 'polypeptide(L)'
;MYNNKILSNGIDIVMENIPYVNSISLGIWIKNGSINEDKHNNGISHFIEHLLFKGTKNRTAKEIAESIDNIGGQLNAFTTKEYTCFYAKVLNTYERLAIDLLSDMLKNSLFNEEDILKEKKVIYEEIKMYQDSPEDIAYDLLAKTMFEGTSLELPILGTIDSLESIDREDIIDYFKKNYIPENIVVSIVGNINENETLKLLEAYFGDFNIQDNKNDRIILDQNYVYTKKINGFIKDTEQLNLLIGMEGLSRKNNYVYPLLVFDNIFGGSMSSRLFQRIREDKGLAYSVYSHPSFYEKTGTFTIYVGLNPEKIYEAVELVKEDIEIAKKELITKEELFKSKEQLKGNYLLGLENTSSRMAEIGRSKLLMDKTYHPNEIVKKINEVDMEDIEIVVEKIFNFDKLNTIYVGNLSKEEQVEKKLKEILYS
;
A
#
# COMPACT_ATOMS: atom_id res chain seq x y z
N MET A 1 -1.14 25.37 -6.85
CA MET A 1 -2.55 25.10 -6.42
C MET A 1 -3.02 23.92 -7.23
N TYR A 2 -3.60 22.90 -6.61
CA TYR A 2 -4.10 21.75 -7.37
C TYR A 2 -5.35 22.14 -8.15
N ASN A 3 -5.39 21.74 -9.42
CA ASN A 3 -6.54 21.95 -10.28
C ASN A 3 -7.33 20.64 -10.39
N ASN A 4 -8.53 20.61 -9.80
CA ASN A 4 -9.43 19.46 -9.85
C ASN A 4 -10.47 19.69 -10.94
N LYS A 5 -10.66 18.73 -11.83
CA LYS A 5 -11.63 18.70 -12.93
C LYS A 5 -12.30 17.34 -12.98
N ILE A 6 -13.40 17.28 -13.69
CA ILE A 6 -14.12 16.04 -13.99
C ILE A 6 -14.31 16.00 -15.51
N LEU A 7 -13.96 14.90 -16.17
CA LEU A 7 -14.22 14.69 -17.59
C LEU A 7 -15.72 14.45 -17.85
N SER A 8 -16.10 14.56 -19.11
CA SER A 8 -17.51 14.39 -19.53
C SER A 8 -18.13 13.04 -19.14
N ASN A 9 -17.30 12.02 -18.97
CA ASN A 9 -17.71 10.66 -18.57
C ASN A 9 -17.64 10.38 -17.05
N GLY A 10 -17.20 11.36 -16.24
CA GLY A 10 -17.14 11.23 -14.79
C GLY A 10 -15.76 10.88 -14.20
N ILE A 11 -14.72 10.70 -15.02
CA ILE A 11 -13.36 10.51 -14.53
C ILE A 11 -12.86 11.78 -13.82
N ASP A 12 -12.39 11.63 -12.59
CA ASP A 12 -11.77 12.71 -11.82
C ASP A 12 -10.33 12.99 -12.31
N ILE A 13 -10.00 14.27 -12.50
CA ILE A 13 -8.68 14.74 -12.91
C ILE A 13 -8.08 15.63 -11.83
N VAL A 14 -6.83 15.37 -11.46
CA VAL A 14 -6.06 16.23 -10.55
C VAL A 14 -4.75 16.62 -11.22
N MET A 15 -4.52 17.93 -11.34
CA MET A 15 -3.33 18.47 -12.02
C MET A 15 -2.54 19.40 -11.10
N GLU A 16 -1.21 19.38 -11.26
CA GLU A 16 -0.31 20.37 -10.68
C GLU A 16 0.73 20.80 -11.72
N ASN A 17 0.74 22.08 -12.09
CA ASN A 17 1.77 22.64 -12.96
C ASN A 17 3.01 23.04 -12.15
N ILE A 18 4.17 22.50 -12.55
CA ILE A 18 5.49 22.82 -12.00
C ILE A 18 6.39 23.27 -13.14
N PRO A 19 6.43 24.57 -13.47
CA PRO A 19 7.01 25.07 -14.71
C PRO A 19 8.56 25.01 -14.77
N TYR A 20 9.22 24.77 -13.66
CA TYR A 20 10.69 24.72 -13.59
C TYR A 20 11.29 23.31 -13.73
N VAL A 21 10.47 22.27 -13.91
CA VAL A 21 10.94 20.92 -14.23
C VAL A 21 10.76 20.62 -15.72
N ASN A 22 11.55 19.66 -16.25
CA ASN A 22 11.45 19.23 -17.64
C ASN A 22 10.64 17.94 -17.83
N SER A 23 10.02 17.44 -16.76
CA SER A 23 9.29 16.18 -16.79
C SER A 23 7.83 16.36 -16.41
N ILE A 24 7.05 15.37 -16.80
CA ILE A 24 5.72 15.11 -16.26
C ILE A 24 5.66 13.70 -15.69
N SER A 25 4.84 13.54 -14.68
CA SER A 25 4.43 12.23 -14.15
C SER A 25 2.90 12.15 -14.24
N LEU A 26 2.42 11.12 -14.91
CA LEU A 26 1.00 10.83 -15.13
C LEU A 26 0.65 9.50 -14.48
N GLY A 27 -0.42 9.46 -13.68
CA GLY A 27 -0.93 8.24 -13.03
C GLY A 27 -2.42 8.06 -13.29
N ILE A 28 -2.80 6.84 -13.63
CA ILE A 28 -4.20 6.38 -13.67
C ILE A 28 -4.43 5.52 -12.45
N TRP A 29 -5.30 5.95 -11.57
CA TRP A 29 -5.63 5.33 -10.30
C TRP A 29 -7.00 4.70 -10.38
N ILE A 30 -7.08 3.42 -10.12
CA ILE A 30 -8.33 2.66 -10.13
C ILE A 30 -8.65 2.25 -8.70
N LYS A 31 -9.84 2.59 -8.19
CA LYS A 31 -10.32 2.19 -6.86
C LYS A 31 -10.72 0.71 -6.86
N ASN A 32 -9.74 -0.14 -7.16
CA ASN A 32 -9.85 -1.59 -7.21
C ASN A 32 -8.52 -2.24 -6.84
N GLY A 33 -8.54 -3.16 -5.90
CA GLY A 33 -7.41 -3.95 -5.44
C GLY A 33 -7.89 -5.25 -4.82
N SER A 34 -7.01 -5.98 -4.14
CA SER A 34 -7.36 -7.32 -3.61
C SER A 34 -8.47 -7.30 -2.55
N ILE A 35 -8.82 -6.16 -1.97
CA ILE A 35 -9.99 -6.03 -1.07
C ILE A 35 -11.32 -6.26 -1.79
N ASN A 36 -11.36 -6.11 -3.11
CA ASN A 36 -12.53 -6.30 -3.95
C ASN A 36 -12.68 -7.74 -4.44
N GLU A 37 -11.78 -8.62 -4.01
CA GLU A 37 -11.71 -10.03 -4.40
C GLU A 37 -12.31 -10.94 -3.33
N ASP A 38 -12.65 -12.14 -3.75
CA ASP A 38 -13.00 -13.26 -2.88
C ASP A 38 -12.01 -14.43 -3.09
N LYS A 39 -12.24 -15.56 -2.41
CA LYS A 39 -11.34 -16.72 -2.49
C LYS A 39 -11.28 -17.36 -3.88
N HIS A 40 -12.30 -17.15 -4.74
CA HIS A 40 -12.37 -17.76 -6.07
C HIS A 40 -11.60 -16.95 -7.12
N ASN A 41 -11.61 -15.62 -6.97
CA ASN A 41 -10.97 -14.72 -7.92
C ASN A 41 -9.74 -13.99 -7.34
N ASN A 42 -9.21 -14.47 -6.21
CA ASN A 42 -8.06 -13.83 -5.57
C ASN A 42 -6.83 -13.78 -6.49
N GLY A 43 -6.23 -12.61 -6.59
CA GLY A 43 -5.12 -12.28 -7.48
C GLY A 43 -5.54 -11.69 -8.83
N ILE A 44 -6.85 -11.59 -9.13
CA ILE A 44 -7.33 -11.11 -10.43
C ILE A 44 -6.96 -9.63 -10.67
N SER A 45 -6.92 -8.78 -9.64
CA SER A 45 -6.54 -7.37 -9.79
C SER A 45 -5.08 -7.23 -10.22
N HIS A 46 -4.19 -7.98 -9.60
CA HIS A 46 -2.79 -8.06 -9.97
C HIS A 46 -2.58 -8.70 -11.33
N PHE A 47 -3.35 -9.74 -11.65
CA PHE A 47 -3.31 -10.38 -12.95
C PHE A 47 -3.71 -9.41 -14.09
N ILE A 48 -4.76 -8.62 -13.89
CA ILE A 48 -5.17 -7.58 -14.84
C ILE A 48 -4.06 -6.54 -15.01
N GLU A 49 -3.38 -6.15 -13.94
CA GLU A 49 -2.22 -5.26 -14.00
C GLU A 49 -1.20 -5.78 -15.01
N HIS A 50 -0.76 -7.04 -14.89
CA HIS A 50 0.18 -7.67 -15.83
C HIS A 50 -0.35 -7.67 -17.27
N LEU A 51 -1.63 -8.03 -17.45
CA LEU A 51 -2.22 -8.19 -18.76
C LEU A 51 -2.38 -6.88 -19.54
N LEU A 52 -2.52 -5.74 -18.87
CA LEU A 52 -2.58 -4.43 -19.54
C LEU A 52 -1.29 -4.07 -20.29
N PHE A 53 -0.15 -4.69 -19.94
CA PHE A 53 1.12 -4.54 -20.66
C PHE A 53 1.31 -5.50 -21.84
N LYS A 54 0.39 -6.47 -22.06
CA LYS A 54 0.58 -7.54 -23.05
C LYS A 54 0.06 -7.25 -24.44
N GLY A 55 -0.44 -6.05 -24.66
CA GLY A 55 -0.85 -5.55 -25.95
C GLY A 55 -2.28 -5.04 -25.98
N THR A 56 -2.51 -4.16 -26.91
CA THR A 56 -3.77 -3.50 -27.19
C THR A 56 -4.19 -3.77 -28.63
N LYS A 57 -5.35 -3.26 -29.04
CA LYS A 57 -5.77 -3.26 -30.45
C LYS A 57 -4.80 -2.47 -31.35
N ASN A 58 -4.05 -1.53 -30.78
CA ASN A 58 -3.22 -0.58 -31.52
C ASN A 58 -1.72 -0.86 -31.38
N ARG A 59 -1.31 -1.58 -30.33
CA ARG A 59 0.12 -1.81 -30.00
C ARG A 59 0.34 -3.23 -29.48
N THR A 60 1.39 -3.85 -29.93
CA THR A 60 1.93 -5.06 -29.32
C THR A 60 2.59 -4.74 -27.97
N ALA A 61 2.82 -5.75 -27.13
CA ALA A 61 3.54 -5.59 -25.86
C ALA A 61 4.93 -4.95 -26.06
N LYS A 62 5.62 -5.32 -27.15
CA LYS A 62 6.93 -4.74 -27.53
C LYS A 62 6.81 -3.26 -27.85
N GLU A 63 5.83 -2.86 -28.66
CA GLU A 63 5.60 -1.46 -29.02
C GLU A 63 5.19 -0.61 -27.83
N ILE A 64 4.46 -1.17 -26.84
CA ILE A 64 4.17 -0.49 -25.56
C ILE A 64 5.48 -0.16 -24.85
N ALA A 65 6.36 -1.13 -24.66
CA ALA A 65 7.65 -0.93 -24.00
C ALA A 65 8.54 0.05 -24.80
N GLU A 66 8.71 -0.17 -26.10
CA GLU A 66 9.54 0.68 -26.97
C GLU A 66 9.04 2.14 -27.04
N SER A 67 7.73 2.38 -26.91
CA SER A 67 7.16 3.73 -26.91
C SER A 67 7.70 4.61 -25.78
N ILE A 68 8.06 4.01 -24.66
CA ILE A 68 8.59 4.73 -23.49
C ILE A 68 10.11 4.63 -23.41
N ASP A 69 10.68 3.45 -23.69
CA ASP A 69 12.15 3.25 -23.64
C ASP A 69 12.88 4.14 -24.64
N ASN A 70 12.36 4.27 -25.86
CA ASN A 70 12.96 5.09 -26.92
C ASN A 70 13.05 6.59 -26.60
N ILE A 71 12.26 7.06 -25.64
CA ILE A 71 12.26 8.46 -25.18
C ILE A 71 12.92 8.64 -23.81
N GLY A 72 13.50 7.56 -23.24
CA GLY A 72 14.08 7.58 -21.90
C GLY A 72 13.07 7.80 -20.79
N GLY A 73 11.81 7.41 -21.01
CA GLY A 73 10.73 7.48 -20.03
C GLY A 73 10.71 6.27 -19.09
N GLN A 74 9.75 6.29 -18.19
CA GLN A 74 9.43 5.19 -17.27
C GLN A 74 7.95 4.87 -17.38
N LEU A 75 7.60 3.60 -17.47
CA LEU A 75 6.23 3.09 -17.44
C LEU A 75 6.18 1.94 -16.44
N ASN A 76 5.26 1.99 -15.49
CA ASN A 76 5.12 0.93 -14.50
C ASN A 76 3.69 0.92 -13.92
N ALA A 77 3.39 -0.10 -13.12
CA ALA A 77 2.15 -0.21 -12.37
C ALA A 77 2.41 -0.88 -11.02
N PHE A 78 1.43 -0.82 -10.15
CA PHE A 78 1.39 -1.59 -8.92
C PHE A 78 -0.05 -1.75 -8.43
N THR A 79 -0.30 -2.90 -7.81
CA THR A 79 -1.57 -3.24 -7.16
C THR A 79 -1.39 -3.30 -5.64
N THR A 80 -2.33 -2.72 -4.93
CA THR A 80 -2.42 -2.75 -3.47
C THR A 80 -3.69 -3.46 -3.02
N LYS A 81 -3.93 -3.50 -1.72
CA LYS A 81 -5.21 -4.00 -1.20
C LYS A 81 -6.42 -3.21 -1.71
N GLU A 82 -6.33 -1.90 -1.89
CA GLU A 82 -7.49 -1.03 -2.15
C GLU A 82 -7.49 -0.34 -3.52
N TYR A 83 -6.37 -0.31 -4.23
CA TYR A 83 -6.27 0.34 -5.53
C TYR A 83 -5.14 -0.22 -6.38
N THR A 84 -5.27 -0.02 -7.69
CA THR A 84 -4.24 -0.28 -8.70
C THR A 84 -3.85 1.06 -9.34
N CYS A 85 -2.58 1.24 -9.66
CA CYS A 85 -2.07 2.44 -10.32
C CYS A 85 -1.21 2.07 -11.52
N PHE A 86 -1.49 2.67 -12.67
CA PHE A 86 -0.64 2.64 -13.86
C PHE A 86 -0.05 4.03 -14.03
N TYR A 87 1.26 4.15 -14.20
CA TYR A 87 1.87 5.46 -14.28
C TYR A 87 3.04 5.53 -15.27
N ALA A 88 3.23 6.71 -15.84
CA ALA A 88 4.36 7.03 -16.70
C ALA A 88 5.06 8.31 -16.22
N LYS A 89 6.39 8.34 -16.39
CA LYS A 89 7.20 9.55 -16.23
C LYS A 89 8.00 9.79 -17.51
N VAL A 90 7.82 10.96 -18.12
CA VAL A 90 8.44 11.32 -19.37
C VAL A 90 8.88 12.79 -19.35
N LEU A 91 9.66 13.21 -20.36
CA LEU A 91 9.85 14.64 -20.59
C LEU A 91 8.52 15.29 -20.98
N ASN A 92 8.33 16.54 -20.61
CA ASN A 92 7.09 17.29 -20.86
C ASN A 92 6.74 17.39 -22.38
N THR A 93 7.73 17.32 -23.25
CA THR A 93 7.53 17.26 -24.70
C THR A 93 6.82 15.99 -25.19
N TYR A 94 6.78 14.95 -24.39
CA TYR A 94 6.11 13.67 -24.68
C TYR A 94 4.81 13.46 -23.90
N GLU A 95 4.22 14.53 -23.37
CA GLU A 95 2.95 14.50 -22.63
C GLU A 95 1.87 13.74 -23.40
N ARG A 96 1.66 14.11 -24.66
CA ARG A 96 0.65 13.48 -25.52
C ARG A 96 0.87 11.99 -25.70
N LEU A 97 2.13 11.56 -25.84
CA LEU A 97 2.46 10.13 -25.99
C LEU A 97 2.13 9.35 -24.72
N ALA A 98 2.45 9.91 -23.53
CA ALA A 98 2.16 9.25 -22.26
C ALA A 98 0.64 9.12 -22.03
N ILE A 99 -0.13 10.17 -22.34
CA ILE A 99 -1.59 10.16 -22.24
C ILE A 99 -2.20 9.13 -23.22
N ASP A 100 -1.76 9.14 -24.48
CA ASP A 100 -2.20 8.21 -25.51
C ASP A 100 -1.91 6.76 -25.13
N LEU A 101 -0.69 6.47 -24.70
CA LEU A 101 -0.27 5.11 -24.33
C LEU A 101 -1.07 4.56 -23.17
N LEU A 102 -1.16 5.30 -22.05
CA LEU A 102 -1.90 4.83 -20.87
C LEU A 102 -3.41 4.70 -21.14
N SER A 103 -3.98 5.60 -21.96
CA SER A 103 -5.39 5.48 -22.36
C SER A 103 -5.61 4.27 -23.26
N ASP A 104 -4.69 3.97 -24.16
CA ASP A 104 -4.76 2.82 -25.06
C ASP A 104 -4.67 1.50 -24.28
N MET A 105 -3.73 1.41 -23.33
CA MET A 105 -3.63 0.26 -22.42
C MET A 105 -4.93 0.02 -21.66
N LEU A 106 -5.56 1.07 -21.14
CA LEU A 106 -6.80 0.95 -20.38
C LEU A 106 -8.00 0.60 -21.26
N LYS A 107 -8.12 1.23 -22.46
CA LYS A 107 -9.32 1.12 -23.31
C LYS A 107 -9.32 -0.08 -24.23
N ASN A 108 -8.15 -0.48 -24.72
CA ASN A 108 -8.00 -1.35 -25.87
C ASN A 108 -7.23 -2.64 -25.59
N SER A 109 -6.96 -2.97 -24.32
CA SER A 109 -6.29 -4.25 -23.97
C SER A 109 -7.05 -5.45 -24.52
N LEU A 110 -6.31 -6.41 -25.05
CA LEU A 110 -6.87 -7.55 -25.79
C LEU A 110 -7.27 -8.73 -24.89
N PHE A 111 -6.57 -8.89 -23.77
CA PHE A 111 -6.73 -10.05 -22.89
C PHE A 111 -6.71 -11.37 -23.66
N ASN A 112 -5.68 -11.56 -24.51
CA ASN A 112 -5.55 -12.75 -25.34
C ASN A 112 -5.33 -14.00 -24.47
N GLU A 113 -5.93 -15.12 -24.80
CA GLU A 113 -5.77 -16.39 -24.06
C GLU A 113 -4.30 -16.85 -23.99
N GLU A 114 -3.54 -16.67 -25.09
CA GLU A 114 -2.12 -17.02 -25.10
C GLU A 114 -1.31 -16.19 -24.09
N ASP A 115 -1.58 -14.90 -23.99
CA ASP A 115 -0.91 -14.01 -23.06
C ASP A 115 -1.36 -14.30 -21.61
N ILE A 116 -2.63 -14.61 -21.39
CA ILE A 116 -3.15 -15.06 -20.09
C ILE A 116 -2.38 -16.31 -19.62
N LEU A 117 -2.23 -17.31 -20.47
CA LEU A 117 -1.51 -18.54 -20.13
C LEU A 117 -0.01 -18.31 -19.85
N LYS A 118 0.61 -17.35 -20.56
CA LYS A 118 2.01 -16.97 -20.31
C LYS A 118 2.15 -16.25 -18.98
N GLU A 119 1.27 -15.27 -18.73
CA GLU A 119 1.36 -14.46 -17.51
C GLU A 119 1.00 -15.23 -16.25
N LYS A 120 0.10 -16.22 -16.30
CA LYS A 120 -0.10 -17.13 -15.17
C LYS A 120 1.23 -17.76 -14.73
N LYS A 121 2.08 -18.20 -15.68
CA LYS A 121 3.38 -18.79 -15.34
C LYS A 121 4.34 -17.77 -14.73
N VAL A 122 4.31 -16.53 -15.21
CA VAL A 122 5.13 -15.43 -14.64
C VAL A 122 4.71 -15.17 -13.20
N ILE A 123 3.40 -15.05 -12.94
CA ILE A 123 2.88 -14.79 -11.59
C ILE A 123 3.14 -16.01 -10.66
N TYR A 124 3.11 -17.25 -11.17
CA TYR A 124 3.49 -18.40 -10.36
C TYR A 124 4.95 -18.34 -9.90
N GLU A 125 5.86 -17.89 -10.75
CA GLU A 125 7.25 -17.68 -10.34
C GLU A 125 7.38 -16.52 -9.35
N GLU A 126 6.58 -15.47 -9.50
CA GLU A 126 6.52 -14.38 -8.54
C GLU A 126 5.97 -14.84 -7.18
N ILE A 127 4.90 -15.62 -7.14
CA ILE A 127 4.39 -16.23 -5.91
C ILE A 127 5.47 -17.09 -5.23
N LYS A 128 6.24 -17.89 -5.98
CA LYS A 128 7.34 -18.67 -5.41
C LYS A 128 8.43 -17.76 -4.82
N MET A 129 8.78 -16.68 -5.52
CA MET A 129 9.75 -15.72 -5.03
C MET A 129 9.29 -15.07 -3.70
N TYR A 130 8.00 -14.73 -3.58
CA TYR A 130 7.42 -14.25 -2.33
C TYR A 130 7.43 -15.32 -1.24
N GLN A 131 7.13 -16.58 -1.60
CA GLN A 131 7.22 -17.71 -0.67
C GLN A 131 8.66 -18.01 -0.23
N ASP A 132 9.67 -17.57 -0.98
CA ASP A 132 11.08 -17.67 -0.60
C ASP A 132 11.52 -16.54 0.34
N SER A 133 10.78 -15.45 0.42
CA SER A 133 11.02 -14.33 1.32
C SER A 133 10.35 -14.54 2.68
N PRO A 134 11.09 -14.76 3.78
CA PRO A 134 10.50 -14.96 5.10
C PRO A 134 9.76 -13.72 5.63
N GLU A 135 10.19 -12.52 5.22
CA GLU A 135 9.55 -11.26 5.60
C GLU A 135 8.16 -11.15 4.94
N ASP A 136 8.06 -11.41 3.63
CA ASP A 136 6.78 -11.36 2.90
C ASP A 136 5.79 -12.39 3.43
N ILE A 137 6.26 -13.63 3.69
CA ILE A 137 5.44 -14.66 4.35
C ILE A 137 4.91 -14.17 5.70
N ALA A 138 5.75 -13.49 6.49
CA ALA A 138 5.35 -13.00 7.80
C ALA A 138 4.26 -11.93 7.71
N TYR A 139 4.34 -11.02 6.73
CA TYR A 139 3.29 -10.02 6.47
C TYR A 139 1.99 -10.64 5.97
N ASP A 140 2.04 -11.60 5.05
CA ASP A 140 0.85 -12.30 4.57
C ASP A 140 0.20 -13.12 5.70
N LEU A 141 1.00 -13.80 6.53
CA LEU A 141 0.50 -14.53 7.69
C LEU A 141 -0.12 -13.61 8.74
N LEU A 142 0.46 -12.40 8.93
CA LEU A 142 -0.13 -11.38 9.81
C LEU A 142 -1.48 -10.92 9.27
N ALA A 143 -1.57 -10.57 7.99
CA ALA A 143 -2.83 -10.16 7.36
C ALA A 143 -3.89 -11.25 7.47
N LYS A 144 -3.53 -12.50 7.16
CA LYS A 144 -4.41 -13.67 7.30
C LYS A 144 -4.89 -13.88 8.73
N THR A 145 -4.02 -13.62 9.73
CA THR A 145 -4.36 -13.82 11.15
C THR A 145 -5.24 -12.70 11.68
N MET A 146 -4.92 -11.44 11.35
CA MET A 146 -5.64 -10.26 11.83
C MET A 146 -7.00 -10.08 11.17
N PHE A 147 -7.10 -10.43 9.88
CA PHE A 147 -8.26 -10.16 9.04
C PHE A 147 -9.02 -11.42 8.61
N GLU A 148 -8.89 -12.50 9.39
CA GLU A 148 -9.52 -13.80 9.10
C GLU A 148 -11.01 -13.65 8.77
N GLY A 149 -11.43 -14.26 7.64
CA GLY A 149 -12.81 -14.20 7.15
C GLY A 149 -13.17 -12.94 6.38
N THR A 150 -12.22 -12.05 6.11
CA THR A 150 -12.41 -10.85 5.31
C THR A 150 -11.53 -10.87 4.05
N SER A 151 -11.79 -10.02 3.06
CA SER A 151 -10.94 -9.94 1.88
C SER A 151 -9.54 -9.36 2.15
N LEU A 152 -9.32 -8.66 3.27
CA LEU A 152 -7.98 -8.21 3.66
C LEU A 152 -7.04 -9.38 4.05
N GLU A 153 -7.59 -10.56 4.36
CA GLU A 153 -6.77 -11.77 4.62
C GLU A 153 -6.06 -12.29 3.37
N LEU A 154 -6.62 -12.01 2.18
CA LEU A 154 -6.17 -12.57 0.92
C LEU A 154 -4.87 -11.90 0.42
N PRO A 155 -3.86 -12.65 -0.06
CA PRO A 155 -2.66 -12.08 -0.64
C PRO A 155 -2.97 -11.31 -1.93
N ILE A 156 -2.18 -10.28 -2.24
CA ILE A 156 -2.38 -9.46 -3.44
C ILE A 156 -2.11 -10.26 -4.71
N LEU A 157 -1.10 -11.12 -4.69
CA LEU A 157 -0.72 -11.98 -5.82
C LEU A 157 -1.71 -13.10 -6.08
N GLY A 158 -2.61 -13.38 -5.15
CA GLY A 158 -3.44 -14.57 -5.17
C GLY A 158 -2.68 -15.83 -4.76
N THR A 159 -3.26 -16.97 -5.07
CA THR A 159 -2.67 -18.29 -4.89
C THR A 159 -2.60 -19.00 -6.23
N ILE A 160 -1.76 -20.05 -6.35
CA ILE A 160 -1.71 -20.87 -7.56
C ILE A 160 -3.10 -21.40 -7.90
N ASP A 161 -3.83 -21.94 -6.90
CA ASP A 161 -5.16 -22.53 -7.08
C ASP A 161 -6.19 -21.48 -7.56
N SER A 162 -6.21 -20.27 -6.98
CA SER A 162 -7.12 -19.23 -7.41
C SER A 162 -6.81 -18.73 -8.84
N LEU A 163 -5.53 -18.57 -9.17
CA LEU A 163 -5.11 -18.13 -10.50
C LEU A 163 -5.36 -19.21 -11.57
N GLU A 164 -5.25 -20.51 -11.24
CA GLU A 164 -5.60 -21.59 -12.17
C GLU A 164 -7.08 -21.55 -12.56
N SER A 165 -7.96 -21.22 -11.62
CA SER A 165 -9.41 -21.15 -11.85
C SER A 165 -9.86 -19.95 -12.65
N ILE A 166 -9.11 -18.84 -12.64
CA ILE A 166 -9.44 -17.60 -13.37
C ILE A 166 -9.28 -17.83 -14.88
N ASP A 167 -10.33 -17.66 -15.63
CA ASP A 167 -10.30 -17.72 -17.09
C ASP A 167 -10.41 -16.31 -17.74
N ARG A 168 -10.46 -16.26 -19.07
CA ARG A 168 -10.55 -15.00 -19.82
C ARG A 168 -11.86 -14.27 -19.57
N GLU A 169 -12.95 -14.98 -19.39
CA GLU A 169 -14.29 -14.39 -19.17
C GLU A 169 -14.33 -13.72 -17.80
N ASP A 170 -13.80 -14.39 -16.78
CA ASP A 170 -13.63 -13.82 -15.43
C ASP A 170 -12.84 -12.50 -15.45
N ILE A 171 -11.72 -12.48 -16.18
CA ILE A 171 -10.87 -11.28 -16.32
C ILE A 171 -11.64 -10.14 -16.96
N ILE A 172 -12.35 -10.40 -18.07
CA ILE A 172 -13.11 -9.39 -18.81
C ILE A 172 -14.28 -8.87 -17.95
N ASP A 173 -14.99 -9.75 -17.27
CA ASP A 173 -16.13 -9.36 -16.45
C ASP A 173 -15.70 -8.58 -15.21
N TYR A 174 -14.61 -9.03 -14.56
CA TYR A 174 -14.03 -8.28 -13.44
C TYR A 174 -13.52 -6.91 -13.88
N PHE A 175 -12.84 -6.83 -15.03
CA PHE A 175 -12.37 -5.56 -15.60
C PHE A 175 -13.53 -4.62 -15.88
N LYS A 176 -14.59 -5.07 -16.59
CA LYS A 176 -15.76 -4.26 -16.89
C LYS A 176 -16.47 -3.75 -15.64
N LYS A 177 -16.52 -4.56 -14.59
CA LYS A 177 -17.19 -4.22 -13.34
C LYS A 177 -16.44 -3.16 -12.54
N ASN A 178 -15.12 -3.20 -12.52
CA ASN A 178 -14.32 -2.40 -11.59
C ASN A 178 -13.60 -1.21 -12.25
N TYR A 179 -13.27 -1.29 -13.55
CA TYR A 179 -12.56 -0.24 -14.29
C TYR A 179 -13.57 0.70 -14.96
N ILE A 180 -14.43 1.29 -14.17
CA ILE A 180 -15.48 2.25 -14.60
C ILE A 180 -15.04 3.68 -14.29
N PRO A 181 -15.54 4.70 -15.02
CA PRO A 181 -15.15 6.10 -14.84
C PRO A 181 -15.18 6.59 -13.40
N GLU A 182 -16.20 6.23 -12.64
CA GLU A 182 -16.41 6.64 -11.24
C GLU A 182 -15.37 6.06 -10.27
N ASN A 183 -14.65 5.02 -10.69
CA ASN A 183 -13.58 4.40 -9.93
C ASN A 183 -12.18 4.93 -10.34
N ILE A 184 -12.11 5.85 -11.31
CA ILE A 184 -10.86 6.29 -11.91
C ILE A 184 -10.56 7.73 -11.53
N VAL A 185 -9.32 7.93 -11.09
CA VAL A 185 -8.70 9.25 -10.95
C VAL A 185 -7.48 9.31 -11.86
N VAL A 186 -7.34 10.35 -12.64
CA VAL A 186 -6.11 10.64 -13.39
C VAL A 186 -5.39 11.80 -12.72
N SER A 187 -4.15 11.57 -12.31
CA SER A 187 -3.29 12.61 -11.73
C SER A 187 -2.13 12.93 -12.66
N ILE A 188 -1.84 14.22 -12.88
CA ILE A 188 -0.71 14.64 -13.68
C ILE A 188 0.03 15.80 -13.01
N VAL A 189 1.34 15.67 -12.87
CA VAL A 189 2.21 16.65 -12.21
C VAL A 189 3.45 16.87 -13.03
N GLY A 190 3.81 18.13 -13.24
CA GLY A 190 5.02 18.52 -13.96
C GLY A 190 4.85 19.80 -14.76
N ASN A 191 5.69 20.00 -15.73
CA ASN A 191 5.63 21.18 -16.61
C ASN A 191 4.54 20.98 -17.67
N ILE A 192 3.33 21.42 -17.37
CA ILE A 192 2.13 21.23 -18.19
C ILE A 192 1.43 22.57 -18.46
N ASN A 193 0.72 22.64 -19.56
CA ASN A 193 -0.32 23.66 -19.77
C ASN A 193 -1.67 23.05 -19.39
N GLU A 194 -2.21 23.39 -18.22
CA GLU A 194 -3.41 22.77 -17.65
C GLU A 194 -4.61 22.76 -18.61
N ASN A 195 -4.81 23.80 -19.43
CA ASN A 195 -5.90 23.86 -20.38
C ASN A 195 -5.72 22.95 -21.57
N GLU A 196 -4.50 22.82 -22.09
CA GLU A 196 -4.15 21.91 -23.19
C GLU A 196 -4.13 20.47 -22.72
N THR A 197 -3.56 20.22 -21.55
CA THR A 197 -3.57 18.90 -20.88
C THR A 197 -4.99 18.41 -20.67
N LEU A 198 -5.89 19.25 -20.17
CA LEU A 198 -7.30 18.88 -19.96
C LEU A 198 -7.98 18.51 -21.28
N LYS A 199 -7.73 19.24 -22.38
CA LYS A 199 -8.25 18.90 -23.71
C LYS A 199 -7.71 17.56 -24.21
N LEU A 200 -6.43 17.27 -23.97
CA LEU A 200 -5.83 15.98 -24.31
C LEU A 200 -6.47 14.87 -23.48
N LEU A 201 -6.59 15.04 -22.17
CA LEU A 201 -7.24 14.05 -21.30
C LEU A 201 -8.70 13.80 -21.73
N GLU A 202 -9.47 14.83 -22.06
CA GLU A 202 -10.82 14.68 -22.58
C GLU A 202 -10.85 13.91 -23.92
N ALA A 203 -9.91 14.23 -24.84
CA ALA A 203 -9.84 13.56 -26.13
C ALA A 203 -9.48 12.07 -26.04
N TYR A 204 -8.65 11.69 -25.08
CA TYR A 204 -8.19 10.30 -24.92
C TYR A 204 -9.00 9.47 -23.94
N PHE A 205 -9.56 10.06 -22.89
CA PHE A 205 -10.29 9.36 -21.85
C PHE A 205 -11.78 9.68 -21.83
N GLY A 206 -12.24 10.79 -22.42
CA GLY A 206 -13.64 11.25 -22.31
C GLY A 206 -14.67 10.30 -22.94
N ASP A 207 -14.27 9.47 -23.91
CA ASP A 207 -15.09 8.40 -24.50
C ASP A 207 -14.95 7.05 -23.78
N PHE A 208 -14.09 6.97 -22.76
CA PHE A 208 -13.99 5.76 -21.94
C PHE A 208 -15.30 5.54 -21.21
N ASN A 209 -16.02 4.54 -21.66
CA ASN A 209 -17.29 4.14 -21.08
C ASN A 209 -17.37 2.61 -21.14
N ILE A 210 -17.23 1.99 -20.01
CA ILE A 210 -17.57 0.58 -19.86
C ILE A 210 -19.03 0.58 -19.42
N GLN A 211 -19.91 0.18 -20.34
CA GLN A 211 -21.32 -0.01 -20.01
C GLN A 211 -21.41 -1.17 -19.02
N ASP A 212 -21.58 -0.84 -17.76
CA ASP A 212 -22.02 -1.82 -16.79
C ASP A 212 -23.51 -1.65 -16.52
N ASN A 213 -24.22 -2.76 -16.54
CA ASN A 213 -25.52 -2.85 -15.91
C ASN A 213 -25.29 -2.60 -14.43
N LYS A 214 -25.86 -1.53 -13.89
CA LYS A 214 -25.82 -1.12 -12.50
C LYS A 214 -25.92 -2.32 -11.57
N ASN A 215 -24.81 -2.93 -11.31
CA ASN A 215 -24.72 -4.00 -10.34
C ASN A 215 -24.00 -3.49 -9.11
N ASP A 216 -24.66 -3.65 -8.01
CA ASP A 216 -24.26 -3.34 -6.67
C ASP A 216 -22.76 -3.56 -6.48
N ARG A 217 -22.04 -2.47 -6.19
CA ARG A 217 -20.74 -2.61 -5.54
C ARG A 217 -20.97 -3.56 -4.37
N ILE A 218 -20.39 -4.73 -4.42
CA ILE A 218 -20.28 -5.55 -3.22
C ILE A 218 -19.31 -4.79 -2.31
N ILE A 219 -19.84 -3.77 -1.63
CA ILE A 219 -19.21 -3.27 -0.43
C ILE A 219 -19.39 -4.43 0.55
N LEU A 220 -18.41 -5.30 0.61
CA LEU A 220 -18.36 -6.30 1.65
C LEU A 220 -18.36 -5.51 2.95
N ASP A 221 -19.52 -5.44 3.61
CA ASP A 221 -19.63 -4.83 4.92
C ASP A 221 -18.97 -5.79 5.91
N GLN A 222 -17.64 -5.71 5.95
CA GLN A 222 -16.81 -6.61 6.69
C GLN A 222 -16.67 -6.07 8.10
N ASN A 223 -17.18 -6.81 9.05
CA ASN A 223 -16.90 -6.57 10.46
C ASN A 223 -15.52 -7.13 10.80
N TYR A 224 -14.57 -6.24 11.03
CA TYR A 224 -13.23 -6.61 11.47
C TYR A 224 -13.24 -6.92 12.95
N VAL A 225 -13.04 -8.19 13.32
CA VAL A 225 -13.00 -8.65 14.71
C VAL A 225 -11.56 -9.03 15.04
N TYR A 226 -10.90 -8.21 15.83
CA TYR A 226 -9.53 -8.46 16.26
C TYR A 226 -9.54 -9.33 17.54
N THR A 227 -8.87 -10.46 17.44
CA THR A 227 -8.64 -11.38 18.56
C THR A 227 -7.17 -11.63 18.73
N LYS A 228 -6.68 -11.83 19.94
CA LYS A 228 -5.28 -12.14 20.18
C LYS A 228 -4.93 -13.54 19.70
N LYS A 229 -3.93 -13.64 18.85
CA LYS A 229 -3.43 -14.92 18.30
C LYS A 229 -1.91 -14.91 18.21
N ILE A 230 -1.33 -16.10 18.29
CA ILE A 230 0.07 -16.34 17.97
C ILE A 230 0.08 -17.42 16.89
N ASN A 231 0.69 -17.12 15.76
CA ASN A 231 0.87 -18.06 14.66
C ASN A 231 2.34 -18.08 14.23
N GLY A 232 2.83 -19.24 13.85
CA GLY A 232 4.19 -19.40 13.35
C GLY A 232 4.23 -20.14 12.03
N PHE A 233 5.30 -19.90 11.29
CA PHE A 233 5.64 -20.67 10.11
C PHE A 233 7.12 -21.06 10.19
N ILE A 234 7.37 -22.38 10.26
CA ILE A 234 8.74 -22.89 10.35
C ILE A 234 9.34 -22.92 8.95
N LYS A 235 10.41 -22.17 8.76
CA LYS A 235 11.18 -22.10 7.52
C LYS A 235 12.66 -22.16 7.85
N ASP A 236 13.43 -22.91 7.09
CA ASP A 236 14.89 -22.99 7.28
C ASP A 236 15.55 -21.71 6.78
N THR A 237 15.79 -20.79 7.70
CA THR A 237 16.38 -19.48 7.44
C THR A 237 17.34 -19.09 8.55
N GLU A 238 18.35 -18.30 8.23
CA GLU A 238 19.32 -17.82 9.22
C GLU A 238 18.70 -16.82 10.21
N GLN A 239 17.74 -16.01 9.74
CA GLN A 239 17.05 -15.01 10.55
C GLN A 239 15.60 -15.42 10.81
N LEU A 240 15.11 -15.04 11.97
CA LEU A 240 13.70 -15.07 12.32
C LEU A 240 13.07 -13.71 12.05
N ASN A 241 11.92 -13.72 11.40
CA ASN A 241 11.08 -12.54 11.19
C ASN A 241 9.92 -12.58 12.18
N LEU A 242 9.92 -11.65 13.12
CA LEU A 242 8.89 -11.50 14.14
C LEU A 242 8.04 -10.28 13.80
N LEU A 243 6.73 -10.45 13.76
CA LEU A 243 5.75 -9.39 13.61
C LEU A 243 4.82 -9.36 14.81
N ILE A 244 4.61 -8.19 15.36
CA ILE A 244 3.61 -7.94 16.38
C ILE A 244 2.62 -6.93 15.80
N GLY A 245 1.40 -7.39 15.50
CA GLY A 245 0.34 -6.60 14.89
C GLY A 245 -0.79 -6.29 15.87
N MET A 246 -1.25 -5.07 15.83
CA MET A 246 -2.37 -4.56 16.64
C MET A 246 -3.37 -3.85 15.74
N GLU A 247 -4.62 -3.73 16.23
CA GLU A 247 -5.62 -2.91 15.54
C GLU A 247 -5.09 -1.47 15.41
N GLY A 248 -5.08 -0.95 14.18
CA GLY A 248 -4.73 0.42 13.86
C GLY A 248 -5.95 1.31 13.65
N LEU A 249 -5.75 2.40 12.92
CA LEU A 249 -6.79 3.38 12.63
C LEU A 249 -7.23 3.27 11.17
N SER A 250 -8.52 3.53 10.92
CA SER A 250 -9.00 3.74 9.55
C SER A 250 -8.43 5.04 8.98
N ARG A 251 -8.31 5.11 7.65
CA ARG A 251 -7.72 6.26 6.93
C ARG A 251 -8.41 7.59 7.23
N LYS A 252 -9.71 7.59 7.49
CA LYS A 252 -10.48 8.81 7.79
C LYS A 252 -10.51 9.17 9.29
N ASN A 253 -9.80 8.44 10.14
CA ASN A 253 -9.73 8.73 11.56
C ASN A 253 -8.99 10.04 11.83
N ASN A 254 -9.48 10.84 12.77
CA ASN A 254 -8.87 12.12 13.11
C ASN A 254 -7.46 12.01 13.72
N TYR A 255 -7.14 10.83 14.27
CA TYR A 255 -5.85 10.56 14.92
C TYR A 255 -4.80 9.94 13.99
N VAL A 256 -4.99 9.99 12.67
CA VAL A 256 -3.99 9.49 11.69
C VAL A 256 -2.65 10.23 11.84
N TYR A 257 -2.66 11.56 11.92
CA TYR A 257 -1.42 12.33 12.09
C TYR A 257 -0.78 12.16 13.48
N PRO A 258 -1.54 12.16 14.58
CA PRO A 258 -1.02 11.75 15.87
C PRO A 258 -0.37 10.35 15.86
N LEU A 259 -0.97 9.36 15.18
CA LEU A 259 -0.40 8.03 15.07
C LEU A 259 0.90 8.04 14.26
N LEU A 260 0.99 8.80 13.17
CA LEU A 260 2.24 8.93 12.40
C LEU A 260 3.35 9.60 13.22
N VAL A 261 3.02 10.62 14.02
CA VAL A 261 3.98 11.27 14.93
C VAL A 261 4.45 10.31 16.01
N PHE A 262 3.54 9.56 16.61
CA PHE A 262 3.87 8.56 17.62
C PHE A 262 4.73 7.42 17.02
N ASP A 263 4.32 6.88 15.88
CA ASP A 263 5.06 5.83 15.17
C ASP A 263 6.53 6.23 14.92
N ASN A 264 6.75 7.45 14.44
CA ASN A 264 8.09 7.96 14.18
C ASN A 264 8.98 8.02 15.44
N ILE A 265 8.38 8.23 16.62
CA ILE A 265 9.08 8.20 17.92
C ILE A 265 9.30 6.75 18.35
N PHE A 266 8.29 5.90 18.19
CA PHE A 266 8.28 4.56 18.74
C PHE A 266 9.18 3.60 17.96
N GLY A 267 9.01 3.52 16.61
CA GLY A 267 9.74 2.58 15.77
C GLY A 267 10.01 3.06 14.34
N GLY A 268 9.43 4.17 13.89
CA GLY A 268 9.46 4.63 12.49
C GLY A 268 10.76 5.33 12.05
N SER A 269 11.77 5.43 12.90
CA SER A 269 13.05 6.11 12.58
C SER A 269 14.24 5.45 13.24
N MET A 270 15.47 5.75 12.75
CA MET A 270 16.71 5.27 13.40
C MET A 270 16.92 5.85 14.81
N SER A 271 16.31 6.96 15.13
CA SER A 271 16.34 7.56 16.48
C SER A 271 15.15 7.13 17.34
N SER A 272 14.31 6.23 16.87
CA SER A 272 13.14 5.73 17.60
C SER A 272 13.54 4.85 18.79
N ARG A 273 12.61 4.72 19.74
CA ARG A 273 12.82 3.95 20.97
C ARG A 273 13.17 2.48 20.70
N LEU A 274 12.40 1.82 19.83
CA LEU A 274 12.66 0.41 19.48
C LEU A 274 14.02 0.24 18.81
N PHE A 275 14.37 1.11 17.86
CA PHE A 275 15.64 1.00 17.15
C PHE A 275 16.81 1.20 18.10
N GLN A 276 16.80 2.23 18.92
CA GLN A 276 17.87 2.52 19.87
C GLN A 276 18.02 1.40 20.90
N ARG A 277 16.91 0.94 21.48
CA ARG A 277 16.98 -0.05 22.57
C ARG A 277 17.30 -1.46 22.08
N ILE A 278 16.61 -1.92 21.02
CA ILE A 278 16.72 -3.33 20.58
C ILE A 278 17.94 -3.53 19.68
N ARG A 279 18.19 -2.60 18.76
CA ARG A 279 19.29 -2.73 17.79
C ARG A 279 20.59 -2.13 18.32
N GLU A 280 20.61 -0.86 18.74
CA GLU A 280 21.84 -0.16 19.09
C GLU A 280 22.35 -0.58 20.47
N ASP A 281 21.50 -0.54 21.51
CA ASP A 281 21.94 -0.84 22.89
C ASP A 281 22.13 -2.34 23.15
N LYS A 282 21.21 -3.17 22.64
CA LYS A 282 21.20 -4.61 22.92
C LYS A 282 21.80 -5.46 21.81
N GLY A 283 21.89 -4.96 20.58
CA GLY A 283 22.42 -5.71 19.44
C GLY A 283 21.61 -6.98 19.11
N LEU A 284 20.31 -7.00 19.45
CA LEU A 284 19.46 -8.17 19.31
C LEU A 284 18.90 -8.37 17.91
N ALA A 285 18.69 -7.29 17.18
CA ALA A 285 18.06 -7.31 15.87
C ALA A 285 18.92 -6.58 14.84
N TYR A 286 18.93 -7.09 13.62
CA TYR A 286 19.48 -6.38 12.47
C TYR A 286 18.53 -5.28 11.98
N SER A 287 17.23 -5.60 11.97
CA SER A 287 16.18 -4.68 11.59
C SER A 287 15.11 -4.66 12.67
N VAL A 288 14.70 -3.47 13.08
CA VAL A 288 13.55 -3.25 13.96
C VAL A 288 12.90 -1.94 13.59
N TYR A 289 11.60 -1.98 13.38
CA TYR A 289 10.78 -0.80 13.05
C TYR A 289 9.31 -1.02 13.37
N SER A 290 8.54 0.06 13.45
CA SER A 290 7.09 0.01 13.44
C SER A 290 6.53 0.81 12.28
N HIS A 291 5.30 0.49 11.88
CA HIS A 291 4.57 1.26 10.88
C HIS A 291 3.07 1.05 11.00
N PRO A 292 2.25 2.08 10.81
CA PRO A 292 0.80 1.96 10.66
C PRO A 292 0.42 1.70 9.20
N SER A 293 -0.61 0.86 8.98
CA SER A 293 -1.31 0.74 7.70
C SER A 293 -2.75 1.21 7.84
N PHE A 294 -3.20 2.03 6.89
CA PHE A 294 -4.53 2.64 6.93
C PHE A 294 -5.39 2.15 5.78
N TYR A 295 -6.48 1.47 6.10
CA TYR A 295 -7.51 1.07 5.13
C TYR A 295 -8.76 1.96 5.28
N GLU A 296 -9.72 1.83 4.37
CA GLU A 296 -10.93 2.66 4.40
C GLU A 296 -11.71 2.53 5.71
N LYS A 297 -11.88 1.29 6.21
CA LYS A 297 -12.69 1.01 7.42
C LYS A 297 -11.88 0.59 8.64
N THR A 298 -10.62 0.24 8.47
CA THR A 298 -9.76 -0.31 9.53
C THR A 298 -8.31 0.06 9.32
N GLY A 299 -7.39 -0.50 10.09
CA GLY A 299 -5.94 -0.37 9.93
C GLY A 299 -5.18 -1.33 10.80
N THR A 300 -3.86 -1.32 10.67
CA THR A 300 -2.95 -2.05 11.54
C THR A 300 -1.88 -1.12 12.09
N PHE A 301 -1.35 -1.45 13.25
CA PHE A 301 -0.07 -0.97 13.73
C PHE A 301 0.83 -2.18 13.90
N THR A 302 1.92 -2.23 13.16
CA THR A 302 2.80 -3.40 13.08
C THR A 302 4.19 -3.04 13.58
N ILE A 303 4.75 -3.89 14.44
CA ILE A 303 6.15 -3.88 14.86
C ILE A 303 6.82 -5.08 14.19
N TYR A 304 7.90 -4.83 13.47
CA TYR A 304 8.74 -5.83 12.83
C TYR A 304 10.09 -5.94 13.55
N VAL A 305 10.57 -7.17 13.73
CA VAL A 305 11.92 -7.45 14.28
C VAL A 305 12.55 -8.60 13.50
N GLY A 306 13.65 -8.31 12.77
CA GLY A 306 14.50 -9.31 12.14
C GLY A 306 15.67 -9.67 13.04
N LEU A 307 15.71 -10.92 13.55
CA LEU A 307 16.63 -11.30 14.64
C LEU A 307 17.15 -12.74 14.53
N ASN A 308 18.13 -13.07 15.36
CA ASN A 308 18.55 -14.46 15.54
C ASN A 308 17.42 -15.25 16.25
N PRO A 309 17.04 -16.45 15.76
CA PRO A 309 15.97 -17.26 16.35
C PRO A 309 16.11 -17.49 17.87
N GLU A 310 17.32 -17.65 18.40
CA GLU A 310 17.57 -17.85 19.83
C GLU A 310 17.17 -16.65 20.69
N LYS A 311 17.03 -15.47 20.09
CA LYS A 311 16.75 -14.20 20.76
C LYS A 311 15.28 -13.79 20.77
N ILE A 312 14.37 -14.60 20.22
CA ILE A 312 12.95 -14.26 20.07
C ILE A 312 12.31 -13.84 21.41
N TYR A 313 12.56 -14.55 22.48
CA TYR A 313 11.93 -14.28 23.77
C TYR A 313 12.41 -12.96 24.37
N GLU A 314 13.73 -12.71 24.35
CA GLU A 314 14.32 -11.47 24.82
C GLU A 314 13.80 -10.27 24.02
N ALA A 315 13.67 -10.42 22.70
CA ALA A 315 13.13 -9.36 21.84
C ALA A 315 11.64 -9.06 22.14
N VAL A 316 10.83 -10.10 22.35
CA VAL A 316 9.40 -9.92 22.67
C VAL A 316 9.21 -9.31 24.07
N GLU A 317 10.03 -9.68 25.07
CA GLU A 317 10.03 -9.05 26.38
C GLU A 317 10.34 -7.56 26.28
N LEU A 318 11.38 -7.17 25.51
CA LEU A 318 11.75 -5.78 25.33
C LEU A 318 10.67 -4.98 24.58
N VAL A 319 10.07 -5.55 23.53
CA VAL A 319 8.95 -4.88 22.83
C VAL A 319 7.77 -4.68 23.78
N LYS A 320 7.41 -5.69 24.60
CA LYS A 320 6.36 -5.55 25.62
C LYS A 320 6.69 -4.44 26.61
N GLU A 321 7.91 -4.44 27.16
CA GLU A 321 8.35 -3.39 28.08
C GLU A 321 8.28 -1.99 27.45
N ASP A 322 8.69 -1.84 26.17
CA ASP A 322 8.61 -0.55 25.48
C ASP A 322 7.17 -0.08 25.26
N ILE A 323 6.26 -1.01 24.98
CA ILE A 323 4.82 -0.72 24.93
C ILE A 323 4.30 -0.28 26.30
N GLU A 324 4.67 -0.98 27.38
CA GLU A 324 4.26 -0.64 28.75
C GLU A 324 4.84 0.72 29.20
N ILE A 325 6.09 1.01 28.85
CA ILE A 325 6.72 2.31 29.10
C ILE A 325 5.97 3.41 28.34
N ALA A 326 5.66 3.19 27.06
CA ALA A 326 4.91 4.16 26.26
C ALA A 326 3.53 4.43 26.82
N LYS A 327 2.84 3.42 27.35
CA LYS A 327 1.54 3.57 28.03
C LYS A 327 1.63 4.32 29.36
N LYS A 328 2.68 4.09 30.13
CA LYS A 328 2.84 4.66 31.47
C LYS A 328 3.41 6.06 31.47
N GLU A 329 4.45 6.28 30.67
CA GLU A 329 5.27 7.50 30.69
C GLU A 329 4.97 8.42 29.51
N LEU A 330 4.28 7.91 28.50
CA LEU A 330 4.02 8.57 27.21
C LEU A 330 5.33 8.96 26.49
N ILE A 331 5.32 10.10 25.84
CA ILE A 331 6.48 10.67 25.17
C ILE A 331 6.89 11.98 25.84
N THR A 332 8.12 12.42 25.64
CA THR A 332 8.58 13.71 26.08
C THR A 332 8.20 14.82 25.09
N LYS A 333 8.15 16.08 25.55
CA LYS A 333 7.94 17.24 24.67
C LYS A 333 9.05 17.37 23.63
N GLU A 334 10.25 16.95 23.94
CA GLU A 334 11.40 16.98 23.03
C GLU A 334 11.23 15.94 21.91
N GLU A 335 10.81 14.70 22.23
CA GLU A 335 10.50 13.66 21.24
C GLU A 335 9.38 14.13 20.33
N LEU A 336 8.30 14.71 20.87
CA LEU A 336 7.19 15.24 20.09
C LEU A 336 7.68 16.31 19.11
N PHE A 337 8.48 17.25 19.56
CA PHE A 337 9.04 18.32 18.71
C PHE A 337 9.91 17.75 17.60
N LYS A 338 10.88 16.87 17.93
CA LYS A 338 11.80 16.26 16.96
C LYS A 338 11.07 15.44 15.91
N SER A 339 10.09 14.63 16.32
CA SER A 339 9.29 13.82 15.41
C SER A 339 8.49 14.67 14.42
N LYS A 340 7.84 15.75 14.88
CA LYS A 340 7.14 16.69 14.00
C LYS A 340 8.09 17.31 12.96
N GLU A 341 9.26 17.78 13.38
CA GLU A 341 10.24 18.36 12.45
C GLU A 341 10.71 17.34 11.42
N GLN A 342 11.01 16.10 11.85
CA GLN A 342 11.45 15.04 10.98
C GLN A 342 10.37 14.64 9.95
N LEU A 343 9.12 14.45 10.39
CA LEU A 343 8.02 14.10 9.49
C LEU A 343 7.73 15.19 8.47
N LYS A 344 7.76 16.46 8.88
CA LYS A 344 7.62 17.61 7.95
C LYS A 344 8.76 17.64 6.93
N GLY A 345 9.99 17.45 7.40
CA GLY A 345 11.16 17.39 6.53
C GLY A 345 11.05 16.28 5.51
N ASN A 346 10.78 15.06 5.94
CA ASN A 346 10.62 13.89 5.06
C ASN A 346 9.49 14.09 4.04
N TYR A 347 8.36 14.62 4.49
CA TYR A 347 7.22 14.89 3.62
C TYR A 347 7.56 15.94 2.54
N LEU A 348 8.10 17.09 2.94
CA LEU A 348 8.41 18.17 2.00
C LEU A 348 9.53 17.80 1.01
N LEU A 349 10.59 17.14 1.48
CA LEU A 349 11.67 16.64 0.62
C LEU A 349 11.16 15.55 -0.35
N GLY A 350 10.25 14.67 0.10
CA GLY A 350 9.61 13.68 -0.75
C GLY A 350 8.81 14.30 -1.91
N LEU A 351 8.25 15.49 -1.71
CA LEU A 351 7.48 16.19 -2.74
C LEU A 351 8.34 16.94 -3.79
N GLU A 352 9.65 16.92 -3.71
CA GLU A 352 10.51 17.50 -4.77
C GLU A 352 10.45 16.68 -6.07
N ASN A 353 10.06 15.40 -5.99
CA ASN A 353 9.90 14.52 -7.14
C ASN A 353 8.47 14.59 -7.70
N THR A 354 8.35 14.81 -9.02
CA THR A 354 7.05 14.84 -9.71
C THR A 354 6.25 13.55 -9.57
N SER A 355 6.91 12.38 -9.54
CA SER A 355 6.23 11.09 -9.35
C SER A 355 5.63 10.96 -7.95
N SER A 356 6.37 11.38 -6.91
CA SER A 356 5.86 11.37 -5.53
C SER A 356 4.67 12.32 -5.35
N ARG A 357 4.73 13.51 -5.97
CA ARG A 357 3.60 14.45 -5.97
C ARG A 357 2.39 13.89 -6.70
N MET A 358 2.60 13.33 -7.90
CA MET A 358 1.55 12.68 -8.68
C MET A 358 0.88 11.57 -7.88
N ALA A 359 1.70 10.74 -7.20
CA ALA A 359 1.20 9.67 -6.35
C ALA A 359 0.40 10.20 -5.14
N GLU A 360 0.90 11.22 -4.48
CA GLU A 360 0.23 11.82 -3.32
C GLU A 360 -1.15 12.40 -3.68
N ILE A 361 -1.23 13.23 -4.74
CA ILE A 361 -2.50 13.86 -5.12
C ILE A 361 -3.49 12.86 -5.72
N GLY A 362 -3.02 11.89 -6.52
CA GLY A 362 -3.86 10.86 -7.13
C GLY A 362 -4.46 9.92 -6.08
N ARG A 363 -3.62 9.38 -5.20
CA ARG A 363 -4.06 8.52 -4.09
C ARG A 363 -4.99 9.25 -3.13
N SER A 364 -4.67 10.50 -2.78
CA SER A 364 -5.49 11.31 -1.87
C SER A 364 -6.87 11.58 -2.47
N LYS A 365 -6.93 11.95 -3.75
CA LYS A 365 -8.21 12.15 -4.44
C LYS A 365 -9.01 10.86 -4.52
N LEU A 366 -8.38 9.74 -4.91
CA LEU A 366 -9.04 8.44 -5.04
C LEU A 366 -9.65 7.92 -3.73
N LEU A 367 -8.87 7.99 -2.65
CA LEU A 367 -9.21 7.33 -1.38
C LEU A 367 -9.94 8.26 -0.39
N MET A 368 -9.76 9.58 -0.51
CA MET A 368 -10.32 10.58 0.40
C MET A 368 -11.31 11.53 -0.28
N ASP A 369 -11.44 11.45 -1.61
CA ASP A 369 -12.15 12.42 -2.45
C ASP A 369 -11.70 13.88 -2.21
N LYS A 370 -10.44 14.03 -1.79
CA LYS A 370 -9.86 15.33 -1.46
C LYS A 370 -8.37 15.33 -1.75
N THR A 371 -7.87 16.46 -2.27
CA THR A 371 -6.44 16.74 -2.37
C THR A 371 -6.03 17.72 -1.28
N TYR A 372 -4.94 17.44 -0.59
CA TYR A 372 -4.41 18.31 0.45
C TYR A 372 -3.21 19.10 -0.06
N HIS A 373 -3.26 20.42 0.09
CA HIS A 373 -2.06 21.21 -0.14
C HIS A 373 -0.96 20.86 0.87
N PRO A 374 0.33 20.85 0.49
CA PRO A 374 1.42 20.51 1.43
C PRO A 374 1.36 21.27 2.75
N ASN A 375 1.01 22.55 2.73
CA ASN A 375 0.87 23.35 3.94
C ASN A 375 -0.26 22.87 4.87
N GLU A 376 -1.31 22.23 4.33
CA GLU A 376 -2.38 21.65 5.15
C GLU A 376 -1.87 20.43 5.91
N ILE A 377 -1.06 19.59 5.25
CA ILE A 377 -0.43 18.42 5.89
C ILE A 377 0.56 18.85 6.96
N VAL A 378 1.43 19.83 6.64
CA VAL A 378 2.37 20.42 7.60
C VAL A 378 1.62 21.01 8.81
N LYS A 379 0.49 21.69 8.57
CA LYS A 379 -0.35 22.23 9.64
C LYS A 379 -0.89 21.11 10.53
N LYS A 380 -1.45 20.05 9.96
CA LYS A 380 -1.97 18.89 10.72
C LYS A 380 -0.90 18.22 11.57
N ILE A 381 0.34 18.07 11.06
CA ILE A 381 1.46 17.57 11.84
C ILE A 381 1.80 18.52 13.00
N ASN A 382 1.81 19.82 12.75
CA ASN A 382 2.12 20.83 13.78
C ASN A 382 1.06 20.88 14.88
N GLU A 383 -0.21 20.64 14.57
CA GLU A 383 -1.34 20.68 15.50
C GLU A 383 -1.37 19.50 16.49
N VAL A 384 -0.67 18.40 16.20
CA VAL A 384 -0.59 17.24 17.12
C VAL A 384 -0.02 17.67 18.46
N ASP A 385 -0.68 17.33 19.56
CA ASP A 385 -0.25 17.64 20.92
C ASP A 385 -0.07 16.37 21.78
N MET A 386 0.22 16.55 23.06
CA MET A 386 0.46 15.44 23.99
C MET A 386 -0.81 14.65 24.30
N GLU A 387 -1.97 15.30 24.33
CA GLU A 387 -3.27 14.66 24.56
C GLU A 387 -3.63 13.75 23.38
N ASP A 388 -3.38 14.21 22.15
CA ASP A 388 -3.53 13.39 20.95
C ASP A 388 -2.69 12.10 20.99
N ILE A 389 -1.44 12.22 21.47
CA ILE A 389 -0.53 11.07 21.60
C ILE A 389 -1.04 10.09 22.68
N GLU A 390 -1.50 10.59 23.81
CA GLU A 390 -2.10 9.76 24.87
C GLU A 390 -3.26 8.93 24.33
N ILE A 391 -4.20 9.58 23.61
CA ILE A 391 -5.35 8.91 22.99
C ILE A 391 -4.88 7.82 21.99
N VAL A 392 -3.85 8.09 21.20
CA VAL A 392 -3.32 7.14 20.24
C VAL A 392 -2.69 5.95 20.93
N VAL A 393 -1.84 6.18 21.93
CA VAL A 393 -1.16 5.11 22.69
C VAL A 393 -2.19 4.18 23.36
N GLU A 394 -3.24 4.74 23.97
CA GLU A 394 -4.31 3.94 24.59
C GLU A 394 -5.08 3.12 23.56
N LYS A 395 -5.38 3.71 22.38
CA LYS A 395 -6.13 3.02 21.33
C LYS A 395 -5.35 1.89 20.70
N ILE A 396 -4.06 2.11 20.40
CA ILE A 396 -3.24 1.17 19.65
C ILE A 396 -2.74 0.04 20.53
N PHE A 397 -2.23 0.34 21.73
CA PHE A 397 -1.60 -0.65 22.57
C PHE A 397 -2.60 -1.42 23.45
N ASN A 398 -3.42 -2.23 22.78
CA ASN A 398 -4.37 -3.13 23.42
C ASN A 398 -3.89 -4.59 23.30
N PHE A 399 -3.36 -5.15 24.39
CA PHE A 399 -2.87 -6.53 24.45
C PHE A 399 -3.93 -7.60 24.17
N ASP A 400 -5.23 -7.30 24.37
CA ASP A 400 -6.31 -8.25 24.05
C ASP A 400 -6.56 -8.41 22.55
N LYS A 401 -5.97 -7.52 21.72
CA LYS A 401 -6.06 -7.53 20.26
C LYS A 401 -4.69 -7.71 19.59
N LEU A 402 -3.67 -8.08 20.36
CA LEU A 402 -2.31 -8.25 19.88
C LEU A 402 -2.14 -9.59 19.15
N ASN A 403 -1.63 -9.55 17.93
CA ASN A 403 -1.29 -10.72 17.15
C ASN A 403 0.22 -10.83 17.00
N THR A 404 0.76 -12.02 17.16
CA THR A 404 2.19 -12.28 17.03
C THR A 404 2.43 -13.33 15.97
N ILE A 405 3.27 -12.99 15.00
CA ILE A 405 3.67 -13.86 13.91
C ILE A 405 5.18 -14.08 13.99
N TYR A 406 5.62 -15.30 13.77
CA TYR A 406 7.03 -15.58 13.56
C TYR A 406 7.25 -16.51 12.36
N VAL A 407 8.26 -16.21 11.57
CA VAL A 407 8.70 -17.00 10.42
C VAL A 407 10.19 -17.21 10.49
N GLY A 408 10.62 -18.46 10.58
CA GLY A 408 12.03 -18.79 10.66
C GLY A 408 12.31 -20.19 11.24
N ASN A 409 13.57 -20.48 11.43
CA ASN A 409 14.03 -21.78 11.94
C ASN A 409 13.91 -21.85 13.46
N LEU A 410 12.80 -22.35 13.95
CA LEU A 410 12.55 -22.62 15.37
C LEU A 410 12.22 -24.08 15.60
N SER A 411 12.92 -24.71 16.51
CA SER A 411 12.60 -26.07 16.96
C SER A 411 11.44 -26.04 17.95
N LYS A 412 10.42 -26.92 17.78
CA LYS A 412 9.29 -27.12 18.71
C LYS A 412 8.31 -25.95 18.81
N GLU A 413 7.55 -25.73 17.75
CA GLU A 413 6.52 -24.70 17.59
C GLU A 413 5.60 -24.55 18.82
N GLU A 414 5.03 -25.63 19.36
CA GLU A 414 4.15 -25.62 20.53
C GLU A 414 4.81 -25.01 21.79
N GLN A 415 6.12 -25.23 21.97
CA GLN A 415 6.84 -24.64 23.11
C GLN A 415 7.08 -23.15 22.90
N VAL A 416 7.33 -22.73 21.65
CA VAL A 416 7.51 -21.32 21.29
C VAL A 416 6.23 -20.56 21.56
N GLU A 417 5.11 -21.02 21.02
CA GLU A 417 3.80 -20.39 21.26
C GLU A 417 3.46 -20.28 22.75
N LYS A 418 3.67 -21.36 23.50
CA LYS A 418 3.38 -21.36 24.94
C LYS A 418 4.19 -20.28 25.67
N LYS A 419 5.48 -20.19 25.38
CA LYS A 419 6.36 -19.22 26.03
C LYS A 419 6.06 -17.78 25.60
N LEU A 420 5.74 -17.55 24.32
CA LEU A 420 5.28 -16.25 23.84
C LEU A 420 3.96 -15.82 24.51
N LYS A 421 3.03 -16.76 24.72
CA LYS A 421 1.79 -16.51 25.48
C LYS A 421 2.08 -16.13 26.92
N GLU A 422 3.00 -16.81 27.58
CA GLU A 422 3.44 -16.48 28.94
C GLU A 422 4.04 -15.07 29.04
N ILE A 423 4.82 -14.63 28.03
CA ILE A 423 5.41 -13.29 28.01
C ILE A 423 4.35 -12.22 27.72
N LEU A 424 3.59 -12.39 26.66
CA LEU A 424 2.72 -11.32 26.13
C LEU A 424 1.39 -11.18 26.87
N TYR A 425 0.91 -12.28 27.49
CA TYR A 425 -0.44 -12.32 28.08
C TYR A 425 -0.43 -12.42 29.60
N SER A 426 0.77 -12.40 30.21
CA SER A 426 0.94 -12.22 31.67
C SER A 426 0.82 -10.71 32.05
#